data_5c36c12f7f29dfc3af0a2058b4a84c86
#
_entry.id   5c36c12f7f29dfc3af0a2058b4a84c86
#
_cell.length_a   1.000
_cell.length_b   1.000
_cell.length_c   1.000
_cell.angle_alpha   90.00
_cell.angle_beta   90.00
_cell.angle_gamma   90.00
#
_symmetry.space_group_name_H-M   'P 1'
#
loop_
_entity.id
_entity.type
_entity.pdbx_description
1 polymer ?
#
loop_
_entity_poly.entity_id
_entity_poly.type
_entity_poly.pdbx_seq_one_letter_code
_entity_poly.pdbx_strand_id
1 'polypeptide(L)' 'MSFKICVSVKPQAKKESVIKLADGEYRVSVHPPAQDNQANQSVVKLLAKHFSVPKSAVTILRGDASRKKLIHIG' A
#
# COMPACT_ATOMS: atom_id res chain seq x y z
N MET A 1 1.07 18.20 -2.28
CA MET A 1 0.89 17.65 -3.63
C MET A 1 0.23 16.29 -3.56
N SER A 2 -0.65 16.01 -4.51
CA SER A 2 -1.30 14.71 -4.56
C SER A 2 -0.85 13.95 -5.81
N PHE A 3 -0.78 12.65 -5.69
CA PHE A 3 -0.39 11.80 -6.80
C PHE A 3 -0.97 10.40 -6.61
N LYS A 4 -1.02 9.64 -7.69
CA LYS A 4 -1.52 8.27 -7.68
C LYS A 4 -0.38 7.31 -7.92
N ILE A 5 -0.44 6.17 -7.26
CA ILE A 5 0.56 5.11 -7.41
C ILE A 5 -0.14 3.76 -7.58
N CYS A 6 0.53 2.86 -8.26
CA CYS A 6 0.12 1.46 -8.34
C CYS A 6 0.92 0.67 -7.32
N VAL A 7 0.23 -0.09 -6.49
CA VAL A 7 0.88 -0.87 -5.43
C VAL A 7 0.59 -2.34 -5.66
N SER A 8 1.66 -3.13 -5.69
CA SER A 8 1.55 -4.59 -5.66
C SER A 8 1.70 -5.05 -4.21
N VAL A 9 0.70 -5.76 -3.70
CA VAL A 9 0.70 -6.22 -2.33
C VAL A 9 1.21 -7.65 -2.29
N LYS A 10 2.26 -7.89 -1.48
CA LYS A 10 2.78 -9.22 -1.22
C LYS A 10 2.32 -9.65 0.16
N PRO A 11 1.35 -10.56 0.27
CA PRO A 11 0.91 -11.06 1.57
C PRO A 11 1.90 -12.06 2.15
N GLN A 12 1.75 -12.33 3.45
CA GLN A 12 2.53 -13.36 4.14
C GLN A 12 4.03 -13.13 4.09
N ALA A 13 4.45 -11.88 4.06
CA ALA A 13 5.87 -11.56 4.13
C ALA A 13 6.36 -11.67 5.56
N LYS A 14 7.62 -12.06 5.74
CA LYS A 14 8.21 -12.13 7.07
C LYS A 14 8.40 -10.75 7.67
N LYS A 15 8.63 -9.75 6.84
CA LYS A 15 8.79 -8.35 7.28
C LYS A 15 7.96 -7.45 6.40
N GLU A 16 7.36 -6.45 7.02
CA GLU A 16 6.66 -5.41 6.28
C GLU A 16 7.67 -4.47 5.65
N SER A 17 7.44 -4.13 4.38
CA SER A 17 8.35 -3.23 3.65
C SER A 17 7.63 -2.56 2.50
N VAL A 18 8.18 -1.43 2.07
CA VAL A 18 7.73 -0.70 0.89
C VAL A 18 8.92 -0.52 -0.02
N ILE A 19 8.80 -1.00 -1.26
CA ILE A 19 9.89 -0.93 -2.24
C ILE A 19 9.37 -0.23 -3.48
N LYS A 20 10.11 0.80 -3.93
CA LYS A 20 9.79 1.45 -5.20
C LYS A 20 10.33 0.60 -6.33
N LEU A 21 9.45 0.19 -7.24
CA LEU A 21 9.80 -0.62 -8.40
C LEU A 21 10.10 0.25 -9.62
N ALA A 22 9.31 1.30 -9.81
CA ALA A 22 9.45 2.22 -10.91
C ALA A 22 8.68 3.50 -10.54
N ASP A 23 8.70 4.50 -11.41
CA ASP A 23 7.93 5.71 -11.17
C ASP A 23 6.45 5.36 -11.07
N GLY A 24 5.86 5.69 -9.94
CA GLY A 24 4.46 5.40 -9.67
C GLY A 24 4.14 3.94 -9.39
N GLU A 25 5.15 3.08 -9.25
CA GLU A 25 4.95 1.66 -8.96
C GLU A 25 5.71 1.26 -7.70
N TYR A 26 5.00 0.63 -6.77
CA TYR A 26 5.55 0.21 -5.49
C TYR A 26 5.14 -1.21 -5.17
N ARG A 27 5.98 -1.91 -4.42
CA ARG A 27 5.63 -3.19 -3.81
C ARG A 27 5.55 -3.01 -2.31
N VAL A 28 4.42 -3.39 -1.73
CA VAL A 28 4.22 -3.36 -0.28
C VAL A 28 4.12 -4.79 0.20
N SER A 29 5.03 -5.17 1.08
CA SER A 29 5.02 -6.49 1.73
C SER A 29 4.33 -6.35 3.07
N VAL A 30 3.34 -7.20 3.33
CA VAL A 30 2.57 -7.16 4.56
C VAL A 30 2.67 -8.49 5.29
N HIS A 31 2.63 -8.40 6.62
CA HIS A 31 2.69 -9.56 7.49
C HIS A 31 1.27 -10.17 7.61
N PRO A 32 1.12 -11.50 7.66
CA PRO A 32 -0.18 -12.13 7.88
C PRO A 32 -0.75 -11.80 9.27
N PRO A 33 -2.03 -11.97 9.50
CA PRO A 33 -3.00 -12.58 8.59
C PRO A 33 -3.48 -11.59 7.55
N ALA A 34 -3.58 -12.06 6.34
CA ALA A 34 -4.01 -11.23 5.22
C ALA A 34 -5.50 -11.40 4.97
N GLN A 35 -6.32 -10.97 5.90
CA GLN A 35 -7.71 -10.71 5.58
C GLN A 35 -7.77 -9.35 4.89
N ASP A 36 -8.66 -9.23 3.91
CA ASP A 36 -8.67 -8.09 3.01
C ASP A 36 -8.61 -6.74 3.74
N ASN A 37 -9.40 -6.57 4.80
CA ASN A 37 -9.43 -5.30 5.53
C ASN A 37 -8.11 -5.04 6.26
N GLN A 38 -7.52 -6.08 6.83
CA GLN A 38 -6.26 -5.92 7.56
C GLN A 38 -5.11 -5.63 6.62
N ALA A 39 -5.10 -6.28 5.44
CA ALA A 39 -4.09 -6.00 4.44
C ALA A 39 -4.18 -4.56 3.96
N ASN A 40 -5.39 -4.05 3.71
CA ASN A 40 -5.59 -2.67 3.29
C ASN A 40 -5.10 -1.69 4.35
N GLN A 41 -5.41 -1.94 5.63
CA GLN A 41 -4.94 -1.09 6.72
C GLN A 41 -3.42 -1.10 6.82
N SER A 42 -2.80 -2.25 6.65
CA SER A 42 -1.34 -2.37 6.67
C SER A 42 -0.73 -1.60 5.51
N VAL A 43 -1.30 -1.69 4.32
CA VAL A 43 -0.83 -0.95 3.15
C VAL A 43 -0.91 0.55 3.40
N VAL A 44 -2.03 1.04 3.90
CA VAL A 44 -2.21 2.46 4.22
C VAL A 44 -1.17 2.91 5.24
N LYS A 45 -1.01 2.15 6.30
CA LYS A 45 -0.06 2.48 7.37
C LYS A 45 1.37 2.55 6.84
N LEU A 46 1.78 1.57 6.05
CA LEU A 46 3.14 1.51 5.51
C LEU A 46 3.40 2.65 4.52
N LEU A 47 2.44 2.94 3.65
CA LEU A 47 2.59 4.02 2.68
C LEU A 47 2.59 5.38 3.37
N ALA A 48 1.74 5.59 4.37
CA ALA A 48 1.74 6.84 5.12
C ALA A 48 3.10 7.08 5.76
N LYS A 49 3.69 6.06 6.33
CA LYS A 49 5.01 6.17 6.93
C LYS A 49 6.09 6.40 5.87
N HIS A 50 6.00 5.70 4.75
CA HIS A 50 6.99 5.82 3.68
C HIS A 50 7.02 7.23 3.08
N PHE A 51 5.85 7.82 2.87
CA PHE A 51 5.73 9.15 2.29
C PHE A 51 5.70 10.27 3.33
N SER A 52 5.78 9.93 4.60
CA SER A 52 5.72 10.91 5.72
C SER A 52 4.46 11.74 5.68
N VAL A 53 3.33 11.09 5.46
CA VAL A 53 2.02 11.73 5.43
C VAL A 53 1.09 11.04 6.43
N PRO A 54 0.01 11.71 6.86
CA PRO A 54 -0.95 11.05 7.73
C PRO A 54 -1.72 9.97 6.98
N LYS A 55 -2.26 9.01 7.71
CA LYS A 55 -3.04 7.93 7.11
C LYS A 55 -4.23 8.44 6.31
N SER A 56 -4.81 9.55 6.73
CA SER A 56 -5.94 10.15 6.03
C SER A 56 -5.58 10.66 4.64
N ALA A 57 -4.28 10.86 4.38
CA ALA A 57 -3.81 11.27 3.06
C ALA A 57 -3.64 10.09 2.10
N VAL A 58 -3.76 8.86 2.59
CA VAL A 58 -3.62 7.65 1.77
C VAL A 58 -5.01 7.07 1.52
N THR A 59 -5.42 7.04 0.26
CA THR A 59 -6.75 6.56 -0.13
C THR A 59 -6.61 5.46 -1.16
N ILE A 60 -7.24 4.32 -0.90
CA ILE A 60 -7.28 3.22 -1.85
C ILE A 60 -8.43 3.47 -2.81
N LEU A 61 -8.09 3.75 -4.06
CA LEU A 61 -9.09 4.05 -5.10
C LEU A 61 -9.66 2.78 -5.72
N ARG A 62 -8.81 1.79 -5.92
CA ARG A 62 -9.20 0.47 -6.39
C ARG A 62 -8.42 -0.55 -5.59
N GLY A 63 -9.11 -1.55 -5.10
CA GLY A 63 -8.48 -2.56 -4.29
C GLY A 63 -9.26 -3.84 -4.33
N ASP A 64 -9.55 -4.30 -5.54
CA ASP A 64 -10.28 -5.55 -5.73
C ASP A 64 -9.53 -6.72 -5.09
N ALA A 65 -10.04 -7.91 -5.24
CA ALA A 65 -9.41 -9.12 -4.76
C ALA A 65 -8.01 -9.34 -5.37
N SER A 66 -7.64 -8.55 -6.38
CA SER A 66 -6.30 -8.63 -6.97
C SER A 66 -5.26 -8.04 -6.02
N ARG A 67 -4.03 -8.50 -6.18
CA ARG A 67 -2.90 -8.01 -5.39
C ARG A 67 -2.45 -6.61 -5.78
N LYS A 68 -2.98 -6.08 -6.86
CA LYS A 68 -2.65 -4.72 -7.33
C LYS A 68 -3.72 -3.76 -6.88
N LYS A 69 -3.28 -2.62 -6.37
CA LYS A 69 -4.18 -1.57 -5.87
C LYS A 69 -3.76 -0.24 -6.45
N LEU A 70 -4.75 0.60 -6.75
CA LEU A 70 -4.50 1.98 -7.15
C LEU A 70 -4.72 2.84 -5.91
N ILE A 71 -3.71 3.64 -5.56
CA ILE A 71 -3.72 4.40 -4.32
C ILE A 71 -3.42 5.86 -4.62
N HIS A 72 -4.17 6.73 -3.96
CA HIS A 72 -3.99 8.18 -4.03
C HIS A 72 -3.30 8.65 -2.76
N ILE A 73 -2.24 9.42 -2.93
CA ILE A 73 -1.48 10.02 -1.82
C ILE A 73 -1.66 11.53 -1.88
N GLY A 74 -2.15 12.09 -0.79
CA GLY A 74 -2.32 13.56 -0.76
C GLY A 74 -3.54 14.10 -0.07
#